data_ff40f80f23f098138e39fadb0e625b3d
#
_entry.id   ff40f80f23f098138e39fadb0e625b3d
#
_cell.length_a   1.000
_cell.length_b   1.000
_cell.length_c   1.000
_cell.angle_alpha   90.00
_cell.angle_beta   90.00
_cell.angle_gamma   90.00
#
_symmetry.space_group_name_H-M   'P 1'
#
loop_
_entity.id
_entity.type
_entity.pdbx_description
1 polymer ?
#
loop_
_entity_poly.entity_id
_entity_poly.type
_entity_poly.pdbx_seq_one_letter_code
_entity_poly.pdbx_strand_id
1 'polypeptide(L)'
;MSSVGHKIYVSFLKGASASKIYPDDLTLDELAEKIRTTKASAKDRLPWLKLASFGNKKTANGSLRHDANVHGIYGIELDYDDEKLSFFDGYMKLKQLDIACLIYTSPSHTKDKPRWRILAPTSEELKPEMRIRLVARLNGRLDGILGKHPESFTLSQSFYYGSVNGNPDHRVEVLHGEFIDRRKDFEEFEQGGMPPRAEPEDNPFINEGSQDDDAEDDGRNYKGKFDRQLEMVGDDGSKGQAGFNKPLSEAAATYVGLFENFPFDLV
;
A
#
# COMPACT_ATOMS: atom_id res chain seq x y z
N MET A 1 -0.73 -25.30 11.17
CA MET A 1 -1.57 -25.87 10.08
C MET A 1 -0.81 -25.70 8.78
N SER A 2 -0.81 -26.70 7.90
CA SER A 2 -0.15 -26.59 6.60
C SER A 2 -0.90 -25.64 5.69
N SER A 3 -0.20 -24.76 4.98
CA SER A 3 -0.79 -23.89 3.93
C SER A 3 -1.18 -24.64 2.65
N VAL A 4 -0.75 -25.91 2.53
CA VAL A 4 -1.08 -26.76 1.38
C VAL A 4 -2.59 -27.01 1.34
N GLY A 5 -3.23 -26.66 0.23
CA GLY A 5 -4.67 -26.84 0.04
C GLY A 5 -5.55 -25.84 0.79
N HIS A 6 -5.00 -24.97 1.62
CA HIS A 6 -5.77 -23.92 2.28
C HIS A 6 -6.18 -22.85 1.27
N LYS A 7 -7.47 -22.52 1.27
CA LYS A 7 -8.03 -21.47 0.40
C LYS A 7 -8.01 -20.12 1.08
N ILE A 8 -7.56 -19.12 0.37
CA ILE A 8 -7.49 -17.73 0.78
C ILE A 8 -8.43 -16.89 -0.08
N TYR A 9 -9.11 -15.95 0.54
CA TYR A 9 -9.95 -15.00 -0.18
C TYR A 9 -9.10 -13.96 -0.90
N VAL A 10 -9.35 -13.77 -2.19
CA VAL A 10 -8.65 -12.80 -3.04
C VAL A 10 -9.65 -11.92 -3.76
N SER A 11 -9.54 -10.63 -3.63
CA SER A 11 -10.27 -9.66 -4.44
C SER A 11 -9.50 -9.32 -5.71
N PHE A 12 -10.09 -9.56 -6.87
CA PHE A 12 -9.57 -9.14 -8.17
C PHE A 12 -10.25 -7.87 -8.65
N LEU A 13 -9.46 -6.95 -9.26
CA LEU A 13 -9.91 -5.65 -9.72
C LEU A 13 -9.41 -5.41 -11.15
N LYS A 14 -10.17 -4.65 -11.95
CA LYS A 14 -9.78 -4.33 -13.33
C LYS A 14 -8.97 -3.04 -13.47
N GLY A 15 -8.70 -2.33 -12.38
CA GLY A 15 -7.94 -1.08 -12.40
C GLY A 15 -7.96 -0.35 -11.08
N ALA A 16 -7.25 0.77 -11.02
CA ALA A 16 -7.09 1.58 -9.83
C ALA A 16 -8.41 2.10 -9.27
N SER A 17 -9.31 2.55 -10.15
CA SER A 17 -10.66 3.04 -9.80
C SER A 17 -11.69 1.94 -9.99
N ALA A 18 -11.54 0.85 -9.23
CA ALA A 18 -12.38 -0.33 -9.37
C ALA A 18 -13.81 -0.07 -8.90
N SER A 19 -14.78 -0.03 -9.82
CA SER A 19 -16.22 0.05 -9.54
C SER A 19 -16.86 -1.31 -9.24
N LYS A 20 -16.11 -2.40 -9.46
CA LYS A 20 -16.50 -3.79 -9.17
C LYS A 20 -15.33 -4.57 -8.61
N ILE A 21 -15.60 -5.44 -7.65
CA ILE A 21 -14.68 -6.41 -7.09
C ILE A 21 -15.12 -7.80 -7.58
N TYR A 22 -14.16 -8.64 -7.90
CA TYR A 22 -14.37 -10.04 -8.33
C TYR A 22 -13.67 -10.94 -7.30
N PRO A 23 -14.39 -11.38 -6.26
CA PRO A 23 -13.81 -12.25 -5.24
C PRO A 23 -13.65 -13.69 -5.77
N ASP A 24 -12.65 -14.37 -5.23
CA ASP A 24 -12.40 -15.80 -5.50
C ASP A 24 -11.69 -16.40 -4.28
N ASP A 25 -11.90 -17.71 -4.03
CA ASP A 25 -11.22 -18.46 -2.98
C ASP A 25 -10.24 -19.43 -3.62
N LEU A 26 -8.95 -19.13 -3.51
CA LEU A 26 -7.87 -19.85 -4.19
C LEU A 26 -6.84 -20.37 -3.19
N THR A 27 -6.25 -21.51 -3.48
CA THR A 27 -5.00 -21.91 -2.84
C THR A 27 -3.84 -21.05 -3.34
N LEU A 28 -2.71 -21.04 -2.63
CA LEU A 28 -1.50 -20.34 -3.11
C LEU A 28 -1.04 -20.84 -4.48
N ASP A 29 -1.15 -22.14 -4.73
CA ASP A 29 -0.77 -22.74 -6.01
C ASP A 29 -1.69 -22.31 -7.14
N GLU A 30 -3.02 -22.28 -6.92
CA GLU A 30 -4.00 -21.79 -7.90
C GLU A 30 -3.79 -20.30 -8.19
N LEU A 31 -3.49 -19.49 -7.15
CA LEU A 31 -3.17 -18.08 -7.32
C LEU A 31 -1.87 -17.87 -8.09
N ALA A 32 -0.84 -18.67 -7.80
CA ALA A 32 0.43 -18.64 -8.53
C ALA A 32 0.24 -18.97 -10.00
N GLU A 33 -0.56 -19.99 -10.33
CA GLU A 33 -0.86 -20.34 -11.71
C GLU A 33 -1.64 -19.23 -12.43
N LYS A 34 -2.60 -18.61 -11.74
CA LYS A 34 -3.33 -17.46 -12.27
C LYS A 34 -2.40 -16.28 -12.56
N ILE A 35 -1.44 -15.99 -11.66
CA ILE A 35 -0.44 -14.92 -11.87
C ILE A 35 0.49 -15.27 -13.04
N ARG A 36 0.98 -16.52 -13.10
CA ARG A 36 1.92 -17.01 -14.13
C ARG A 36 1.32 -16.96 -15.53
N THR A 37 0.05 -17.28 -15.67
CA THR A 37 -0.64 -17.38 -16.96
C THR A 37 -1.25 -16.07 -17.42
N THR A 38 -1.47 -15.10 -16.52
CA THR A 38 -2.04 -13.81 -16.86
C THR A 38 -1.07 -12.97 -17.69
N LYS A 39 -1.53 -12.47 -18.84
CA LYS A 39 -0.74 -11.65 -19.75
C LYS A 39 -1.56 -10.48 -20.27
N ALA A 40 -0.90 -9.36 -20.51
CA ALA A 40 -1.47 -8.20 -21.17
C ALA A 40 -0.46 -7.55 -22.10
N SER A 41 -0.93 -6.77 -23.06
CA SER A 41 -0.06 -6.03 -23.99
C SER A 41 0.59 -4.80 -23.38
N ALA A 42 0.08 -4.31 -22.23
CA ALA A 42 0.61 -3.16 -21.52
C ALA A 42 0.30 -3.29 -20.01
N LYS A 43 1.10 -2.61 -19.16
CA LYS A 43 0.99 -2.67 -17.70
C LYS A 43 -0.39 -2.20 -17.21
N ASP A 44 -0.93 -1.14 -17.76
CA ASP A 44 -2.23 -0.57 -17.41
C ASP A 44 -3.43 -1.46 -17.74
N ARG A 45 -3.22 -2.49 -18.58
CA ARG A 45 -4.22 -3.51 -18.93
C ARG A 45 -4.15 -4.75 -18.04
N LEU A 46 -3.12 -4.87 -17.21
CA LEU A 46 -3.03 -5.97 -16.25
C LEU A 46 -4.08 -5.81 -15.15
N PRO A 47 -4.69 -6.90 -14.70
CA PRO A 47 -5.58 -6.86 -13.54
C PRO A 47 -4.80 -6.65 -12.25
N TRP A 48 -5.55 -6.31 -11.19
CA TRP A 48 -5.04 -6.08 -9.85
C TRP A 48 -5.59 -7.12 -8.89
N LEU A 49 -4.88 -7.37 -7.82
CA LEU A 49 -5.32 -8.23 -6.73
C LEU A 49 -5.11 -7.58 -5.37
N LYS A 50 -5.86 -8.09 -4.38
CA LYS A 50 -5.76 -7.74 -2.97
C LYS A 50 -6.21 -8.92 -2.11
N LEU A 51 -5.44 -9.26 -1.06
CA LEU A 51 -5.82 -10.26 -0.06
C LEU A 51 -6.71 -9.64 1.03
N ALA A 52 -7.82 -9.07 0.61
CA ALA A 52 -8.78 -8.43 1.49
C ALA A 52 -10.18 -8.43 0.88
N SER A 53 -11.19 -8.40 1.71
CA SER A 53 -12.59 -8.17 1.31
C SER A 53 -12.91 -6.68 1.33
N PHE A 54 -13.71 -6.25 0.36
CA PHE A 54 -14.22 -4.89 0.27
C PHE A 54 -15.73 -4.89 0.39
N GLY A 55 -16.27 -3.85 1.00
CA GLY A 55 -17.70 -3.57 1.02
C GLY A 55 -18.21 -2.98 -0.29
N ASN A 56 -19.36 -2.35 -0.21
CA ASN A 56 -20.04 -1.71 -1.33
C ASN A 56 -20.02 -0.18 -1.30
N LYS A 57 -19.34 0.43 -0.33
CA LYS A 57 -19.22 1.88 -0.18
C LYS A 57 -18.26 2.42 -1.24
N LYS A 58 -18.78 3.31 -2.09
CA LYS A 58 -18.00 3.93 -3.16
C LYS A 58 -17.47 5.29 -2.74
N THR A 59 -16.29 5.65 -3.24
CA THR A 59 -15.79 7.03 -3.20
C THR A 59 -16.63 7.93 -4.13
N ALA A 60 -16.43 9.25 -4.06
CA ALA A 60 -17.05 10.19 -4.98
C ALA A 60 -16.79 9.85 -6.46
N ASN A 61 -15.61 9.28 -6.76
CA ASN A 61 -15.23 8.84 -8.11
C ASN A 61 -15.71 7.41 -8.44
N GLY A 62 -16.61 6.83 -7.63
CA GLY A 62 -17.21 5.53 -7.87
C GLY A 62 -16.31 4.32 -7.57
N SER A 63 -15.14 4.51 -6.95
CA SER A 63 -14.22 3.43 -6.60
C SER A 63 -14.64 2.72 -5.32
N LEU A 64 -14.58 1.38 -5.34
CA LEU A 64 -14.72 0.53 -4.15
C LEU A 64 -13.37 0.33 -3.43
N ARG A 65 -12.24 0.62 -4.09
CA ARG A 65 -10.90 0.45 -3.56
C ARG A 65 -10.47 1.68 -2.77
N HIS A 66 -10.74 1.69 -1.48
CA HIS A 66 -10.27 2.68 -0.51
C HIS A 66 -10.31 2.10 0.90
N ASP A 67 -9.54 2.65 1.83
CA ASP A 67 -9.31 2.10 3.17
C ASP A 67 -10.60 1.91 3.97
N ALA A 68 -11.48 2.91 3.99
CA ALA A 68 -12.75 2.84 4.71
C ALA A 68 -13.77 1.82 4.15
N ASN A 69 -13.44 1.12 3.07
CA ASN A 69 -14.26 0.07 2.47
C ASN A 69 -13.64 -1.32 2.59
N VAL A 70 -12.48 -1.46 3.23
CA VAL A 70 -11.87 -2.77 3.54
C VAL A 70 -12.55 -3.30 4.79
N HIS A 71 -13.14 -4.50 4.68
CA HIS A 71 -13.88 -5.13 5.79
C HIS A 71 -13.01 -6.12 6.57
N GLY A 72 -12.20 -6.91 5.88
CA GLY A 72 -11.30 -7.89 6.47
C GLY A 72 -10.10 -8.12 5.60
N ILE A 73 -9.01 -8.63 6.17
CA ILE A 73 -7.82 -9.02 5.46
C ILE A 73 -7.62 -10.54 5.55
N TYR A 74 -7.12 -11.12 4.47
CA TYR A 74 -6.80 -12.54 4.34
C TYR A 74 -5.32 -12.74 4.02
N GLY A 75 -4.53 -11.67 4.19
CA GLY A 75 -3.10 -11.66 3.99
C GLY A 75 -2.56 -10.25 3.84
N ILE A 76 -1.26 -10.20 3.57
CA ILE A 76 -0.52 -8.97 3.32
C ILE A 76 0.17 -9.04 1.97
N GLU A 77 0.33 -7.89 1.35
CA GLU A 77 1.08 -7.72 0.12
C GLU A 77 2.17 -6.67 0.33
N LEU A 78 3.37 -6.96 -0.18
CA LEU A 78 4.52 -6.06 -0.12
C LEU A 78 5.17 -5.94 -1.49
N ASP A 79 5.72 -4.78 -1.80
CA ASP A 79 6.41 -4.47 -3.06
C ASP A 79 7.89 -4.20 -2.80
N TYR A 80 8.76 -4.82 -3.58
CA TYR A 80 10.17 -4.54 -3.62
C TYR A 80 10.52 -3.90 -4.96
N ASP A 81 11.04 -2.66 -4.94
CA ASP A 81 11.30 -1.86 -6.14
C ASP A 81 12.63 -1.05 -6.06
N ASP A 82 13.49 -1.39 -5.10
CA ASP A 82 14.83 -0.80 -4.90
C ASP A 82 15.85 -1.21 -5.99
N GLU A 83 15.52 -2.16 -6.86
CA GLU A 83 16.32 -2.61 -8.00
C GLU A 83 17.71 -3.20 -7.64
N LYS A 84 17.96 -3.56 -6.38
CA LYS A 84 19.25 -4.05 -5.90
C LYS A 84 19.29 -5.54 -5.61
N LEU A 85 18.20 -6.07 -5.02
CA LEU A 85 18.10 -7.46 -4.62
C LEU A 85 17.42 -8.27 -5.71
N SER A 86 18.08 -9.30 -6.21
CA SER A 86 17.53 -10.15 -7.25
C SER A 86 16.26 -10.89 -6.77
N PHE A 87 15.42 -11.34 -7.71
CA PHE A 87 14.26 -12.17 -7.40
C PHE A 87 14.68 -13.46 -6.65
N PHE A 88 15.78 -14.08 -7.09
CA PHE A 88 16.29 -15.30 -6.46
C PHE A 88 16.74 -15.07 -5.01
N ASP A 89 17.46 -13.99 -4.74
CA ASP A 89 17.88 -13.64 -3.39
C ASP A 89 16.69 -13.33 -2.48
N GLY A 90 15.69 -12.61 -3.00
CA GLY A 90 14.41 -12.38 -2.31
C GLY A 90 13.69 -13.70 -1.97
N TYR A 91 13.61 -14.62 -2.94
CA TYR A 91 13.05 -15.95 -2.74
C TYR A 91 13.83 -16.74 -1.67
N MET A 92 15.16 -16.72 -1.70
CA MET A 92 15.99 -17.43 -0.71
C MET A 92 15.84 -16.86 0.71
N LYS A 93 15.74 -15.54 0.85
CA LYS A 93 15.43 -14.90 2.15
C LYS A 93 14.07 -15.37 2.68
N LEU A 94 13.03 -15.36 1.85
CA LEU A 94 11.70 -15.81 2.25
C LEU A 94 11.66 -17.30 2.61
N LYS A 95 12.37 -18.13 1.86
CA LYS A 95 12.47 -19.57 2.12
C LYS A 95 13.06 -19.88 3.51
N GLN A 96 14.01 -19.06 3.97
CA GLN A 96 14.60 -19.22 5.32
C GLN A 96 13.61 -18.85 6.44
N LEU A 97 12.55 -18.12 6.13
CA LEU A 97 11.55 -17.72 7.12
C LEU A 97 10.50 -18.80 7.41
N ASP A 98 10.43 -19.84 6.59
CA ASP A 98 9.44 -20.92 6.71
C ASP A 98 8.00 -20.40 6.84
N ILE A 99 7.64 -19.40 6.02
CA ILE A 99 6.28 -18.83 5.93
C ILE A 99 5.57 -19.26 4.66
N ALA A 100 4.26 -19.38 4.75
CA ALA A 100 3.40 -19.52 3.58
C ALA A 100 3.40 -18.19 2.80
N CYS A 101 3.93 -18.17 1.60
CA CYS A 101 3.85 -16.99 0.76
C CYS A 101 4.05 -17.32 -0.73
N LEU A 102 3.69 -16.36 -1.56
CA LEU A 102 3.94 -16.34 -2.99
C LEU A 102 4.81 -15.12 -3.30
N ILE A 103 5.89 -15.33 -4.03
CA ILE A 103 6.73 -14.24 -4.57
C ILE A 103 6.62 -14.22 -6.09
N TYR A 104 6.46 -13.05 -6.68
CA TYR A 104 6.39 -12.90 -8.14
C TYR A 104 7.02 -11.59 -8.60
N THR A 105 7.56 -11.60 -9.81
CA THR A 105 8.14 -10.39 -10.42
C THR A 105 7.06 -9.40 -10.80
N SER A 106 7.30 -8.11 -10.53
CA SER A 106 6.38 -7.06 -10.94
C SER A 106 6.37 -6.91 -12.48
N PRO A 107 5.34 -6.26 -13.06
CA PRO A 107 5.28 -6.05 -14.51
C PRO A 107 6.43 -5.23 -15.09
N SER A 108 7.12 -4.44 -14.26
CA SER A 108 8.27 -3.61 -14.65
C SER A 108 9.62 -4.27 -14.36
N HIS A 109 9.63 -5.54 -13.95
CA HIS A 109 10.84 -6.28 -13.65
C HIS A 109 11.67 -6.53 -14.90
N THR A 110 12.99 -6.37 -14.75
CA THR A 110 14.03 -6.86 -15.69
C THR A 110 15.17 -7.45 -14.87
N LYS A 111 16.09 -8.17 -15.53
CA LYS A 111 17.28 -8.72 -14.84
C LYS A 111 18.15 -7.64 -14.21
N ASP A 112 18.29 -6.50 -14.89
CA ASP A 112 19.11 -5.37 -14.44
C ASP A 112 18.39 -4.46 -13.43
N LYS A 113 17.05 -4.56 -13.37
CA LYS A 113 16.18 -3.82 -12.48
C LYS A 113 15.21 -4.77 -11.80
N PRO A 114 15.69 -5.55 -10.82
CA PRO A 114 14.87 -6.53 -10.14
C PRO A 114 13.78 -5.84 -9.31
N ARG A 115 12.52 -6.20 -9.61
CA ARG A 115 11.33 -5.75 -8.89
C ARG A 115 10.39 -6.91 -8.69
N TRP A 116 9.97 -7.14 -7.46
CA TRP A 116 9.15 -8.29 -7.12
C TRP A 116 8.21 -7.99 -5.97
N ARG A 117 7.23 -8.85 -5.77
CA ARG A 117 6.17 -8.71 -4.78
C ARG A 117 6.01 -9.98 -3.98
N ILE A 118 5.54 -9.80 -2.74
CA ILE A 118 5.22 -10.88 -1.83
C ILE A 118 3.72 -10.82 -1.55
N LEU A 119 3.08 -11.99 -1.53
CA LEU A 119 1.74 -12.21 -0.99
C LEU A 119 1.87 -13.22 0.13
N ALA A 120 1.61 -12.84 1.37
CA ALA A 120 1.67 -13.74 2.52
C ALA A 120 0.27 -13.84 3.15
N PRO A 121 -0.43 -14.99 3.00
CA PRO A 121 -1.77 -15.17 3.52
C PRO A 121 -1.78 -15.28 5.05
N THR A 122 -2.95 -14.98 5.62
CA THR A 122 -3.29 -15.29 7.00
C THR A 122 -4.06 -16.61 7.08
N SER A 123 -4.04 -17.25 8.25
CA SER A 123 -4.74 -18.53 8.50
C SER A 123 -6.26 -18.39 8.55
N GLU A 124 -6.75 -17.18 8.74
CA GLU A 124 -8.16 -16.80 8.85
C GLU A 124 -8.34 -15.33 8.50
N GLU A 125 -9.58 -14.88 8.39
CA GLU A 125 -9.89 -13.46 8.25
C GLU A 125 -9.46 -12.69 9.50
N LEU A 126 -8.74 -11.58 9.31
CA LEU A 126 -8.35 -10.68 10.39
C LEU A 126 -8.95 -9.28 10.18
N LYS A 127 -9.01 -8.51 11.25
CA LYS A 127 -9.41 -7.12 11.21
C LYS A 127 -8.43 -6.28 10.39
N PRO A 128 -8.88 -5.26 9.65
CA PRO A 128 -8.03 -4.41 8.81
C PRO A 128 -6.83 -3.80 9.53
N GLU A 129 -6.97 -3.44 10.81
CA GLU A 129 -5.92 -2.83 11.63
C GLU A 129 -4.70 -3.74 11.83
N MET A 130 -4.89 -5.06 11.69
CA MET A 130 -3.79 -6.02 11.83
C MET A 130 -2.81 -5.96 10.65
N ARG A 131 -3.25 -5.44 9.48
CA ARG A 131 -2.42 -5.44 8.29
C ARG A 131 -1.11 -4.69 8.47
N ILE A 132 -1.15 -3.48 9.00
CA ILE A 132 0.05 -2.66 9.19
C ILE A 132 1.09 -3.36 10.07
N ARG A 133 0.62 -4.04 11.12
CA ARG A 133 1.48 -4.78 12.04
C ARG A 133 2.13 -5.99 11.35
N LEU A 134 1.36 -6.77 10.60
CA LEU A 134 1.88 -7.94 9.88
C LEU A 134 2.87 -7.53 8.77
N VAL A 135 2.59 -6.43 8.05
CA VAL A 135 3.53 -5.85 7.08
C VAL A 135 4.83 -5.45 7.77
N ALA A 136 4.74 -4.75 8.90
CA ALA A 136 5.90 -4.32 9.66
C ALA A 136 6.71 -5.52 10.19
N ARG A 137 6.06 -6.55 10.72
CA ARG A 137 6.73 -7.77 11.21
C ARG A 137 7.53 -8.46 10.12
N LEU A 138 6.91 -8.66 8.95
CA LEU A 138 7.61 -9.29 7.83
C LEU A 138 8.73 -8.40 7.28
N ASN A 139 8.49 -7.11 7.15
CA ASN A 139 9.52 -6.15 6.71
C ASN A 139 10.70 -6.10 7.68
N GLY A 140 10.45 -6.02 8.99
CA GLY A 140 11.50 -6.04 10.00
C GLY A 140 12.29 -7.34 10.00
N ARG A 141 11.61 -8.49 9.80
CA ARG A 141 12.27 -9.80 9.67
C ARG A 141 13.12 -9.93 8.40
N LEU A 142 12.85 -9.09 7.40
CA LEU A 142 13.62 -8.96 6.16
C LEU A 142 14.59 -7.75 6.19
N ASP A 143 15.01 -7.31 7.36
CA ASP A 143 15.98 -6.22 7.55
C ASP A 143 15.53 -4.88 6.94
N GLY A 144 14.23 -4.63 6.86
CA GLY A 144 13.64 -3.39 6.36
C GLY A 144 13.76 -3.17 4.85
N ILE A 145 14.12 -4.19 4.09
CA ILE A 145 14.35 -4.06 2.62
C ILE A 145 13.10 -3.63 1.84
N LEU A 146 11.90 -3.84 2.40
CA LEU A 146 10.61 -3.49 1.79
C LEU A 146 10.05 -2.16 2.30
N GLY A 147 10.67 -1.57 3.32
CA GLY A 147 10.14 -0.42 4.07
C GLY A 147 10.34 0.93 3.40
N LYS A 148 11.01 1.01 2.27
CA LYS A 148 11.26 2.26 1.56
C LYS A 148 10.04 2.76 0.78
N HIS A 149 9.05 1.90 0.59
CA HIS A 149 7.84 2.20 -0.16
C HIS A 149 6.63 2.19 0.78
N PRO A 150 6.17 3.37 1.22
CA PRO A 150 5.06 3.51 2.17
C PRO A 150 3.75 2.91 1.65
N GLU A 151 3.62 2.76 0.33
CA GLU A 151 2.44 2.16 -0.29
C GLU A 151 2.15 0.74 0.21
N SER A 152 3.18 -0.05 0.56
CA SER A 152 3.00 -1.38 1.14
C SER A 152 2.25 -1.36 2.47
N PHE A 153 2.25 -0.23 3.18
CA PHE A 153 1.54 -0.04 4.45
C PHE A 153 0.11 0.47 4.27
N THR A 154 -0.25 1.00 3.10
CA THR A 154 -1.61 1.46 2.81
C THR A 154 -2.59 0.29 2.78
N LEU A 155 -3.69 0.39 3.53
CA LEU A 155 -4.62 -0.71 3.74
C LEU A 155 -5.26 -1.19 2.42
N SER A 156 -5.73 -0.28 1.56
CA SER A 156 -6.40 -0.62 0.30
C SER A 156 -5.44 -0.75 -0.88
N GLN A 157 -4.13 -0.64 -0.67
CA GLN A 157 -3.16 -0.83 -1.76
C GLN A 157 -3.31 -2.20 -2.39
N SER A 158 -3.43 -2.19 -3.71
CA SER A 158 -3.59 -3.39 -4.54
C SER A 158 -2.52 -3.39 -5.61
N PHE A 159 -2.15 -4.56 -6.09
CA PHE A 159 -1.01 -4.69 -7.00
C PHE A 159 -1.40 -5.36 -8.31
N TYR A 160 -0.79 -4.90 -9.40
CA TYR A 160 -0.84 -5.61 -10.68
C TYR A 160 -0.30 -7.03 -10.55
N TYR A 161 -0.88 -7.98 -11.27
CA TYR A 161 -0.34 -9.33 -11.41
C TYR A 161 -0.30 -9.75 -12.88
N GLY A 162 0.56 -10.72 -13.18
CA GLY A 162 0.81 -11.18 -14.53
C GLY A 162 1.99 -10.49 -15.22
N SER A 163 2.18 -10.78 -16.50
CA SER A 163 3.30 -10.29 -17.30
C SER A 163 2.86 -9.42 -18.48
N VAL A 164 3.70 -8.45 -18.85
CA VAL A 164 3.52 -7.63 -20.06
C VAL A 164 4.17 -8.34 -21.25
N ASN A 165 3.41 -8.53 -22.33
CA ASN A 165 3.86 -9.18 -23.57
C ASN A 165 4.55 -10.55 -23.36
N GLY A 166 4.21 -11.25 -22.26
CA GLY A 166 4.87 -12.52 -21.94
C GLY A 166 6.35 -12.37 -21.60
N ASN A 167 6.71 -11.35 -20.81
CA ASN A 167 8.08 -11.10 -20.34
C ASN A 167 8.79 -12.41 -19.97
N PRO A 168 9.91 -12.79 -20.62
CA PRO A 168 10.61 -14.05 -20.35
C PRO A 168 11.26 -14.08 -18.96
N ASP A 169 11.44 -12.92 -18.32
CA ASP A 169 11.96 -12.81 -16.96
C ASP A 169 10.87 -12.86 -15.89
N HIS A 170 9.60 -13.05 -16.28
CA HIS A 170 8.52 -13.23 -15.33
C HIS A 170 8.67 -14.54 -14.55
N ARG A 171 8.69 -14.42 -13.22
CA ARG A 171 8.85 -15.53 -12.27
C ARG A 171 7.74 -15.49 -11.24
N VAL A 172 7.30 -16.68 -10.83
CA VAL A 172 6.29 -16.86 -9.77
C VAL A 172 6.67 -18.12 -9.00
N GLU A 173 6.90 -17.99 -7.70
CA GLU A 173 7.27 -19.10 -6.83
C GLU A 173 6.36 -19.12 -5.60
N VAL A 174 6.02 -20.32 -5.14
CA VAL A 174 5.24 -20.57 -3.92
C VAL A 174 6.15 -21.17 -2.85
N LEU A 175 6.01 -20.67 -1.64
CA LEU A 175 6.60 -21.23 -0.45
C LEU A 175 5.48 -21.69 0.48
N HIS A 176 5.48 -22.99 0.78
CA HIS A 176 4.60 -23.55 1.78
C HIS A 176 5.29 -23.53 3.14
N GLY A 177 4.61 -22.99 4.14
CA GLY A 177 5.12 -22.84 5.49
C GLY A 177 4.00 -22.42 6.43
N GLU A 178 4.35 -21.79 7.55
CA GLU A 178 3.38 -21.28 8.52
C GLU A 178 2.75 -19.95 8.03
N PHE A 179 1.49 -19.73 8.37
CA PHE A 179 0.81 -18.47 8.05
C PHE A 179 1.43 -17.29 8.81
N ILE A 180 1.45 -16.12 8.17
CA ILE A 180 2.13 -14.93 8.73
C ILE A 180 1.54 -14.49 10.08
N ASP A 181 0.26 -14.65 10.32
CA ASP A 181 -0.43 -14.33 11.58
C ASP A 181 -0.10 -15.31 12.71
N ARG A 182 0.40 -16.49 12.38
CA ARG A 182 0.80 -17.53 13.36
C ARG A 182 2.26 -17.37 13.80
N ARG A 183 3.07 -16.59 13.09
CA ARG A 183 4.49 -16.34 13.40
C ARG A 183 4.64 -15.29 14.50
N LYS A 184 4.41 -15.75 15.75
CA LYS A 184 4.58 -14.90 16.94
C LYS A 184 6.02 -14.45 17.16
N ASP A 185 6.98 -15.24 16.73
CA ASP A 185 8.41 -14.90 16.73
C ASP A 185 8.75 -13.68 15.84
N PHE A 186 7.84 -13.26 14.97
CA PHE A 186 8.02 -12.03 14.18
C PHE A 186 7.58 -10.76 14.93
N GLU A 187 6.93 -10.88 16.08
CA GLU A 187 6.44 -9.72 16.85
C GLU A 187 7.57 -8.80 17.31
N GLU A 188 8.73 -9.34 17.64
CA GLU A 188 9.90 -8.58 18.06
C GLU A 188 10.46 -7.67 16.94
N PHE A 189 10.18 -7.98 15.67
CA PHE A 189 10.63 -7.22 14.51
C PHE A 189 9.67 -6.10 14.07
N GLU A 190 8.49 -6.00 14.69
CA GLU A 190 7.43 -5.07 14.28
C GLU A 190 7.91 -3.61 14.28
N GLN A 191 8.59 -3.18 15.32
CA GLN A 191 9.10 -1.81 15.47
C GLN A 191 10.13 -1.45 14.39
N GLY A 192 11.11 -2.32 14.15
CA GLY A 192 12.16 -2.14 13.14
C GLY A 192 11.65 -2.22 11.70
N GLY A 193 10.48 -2.81 11.50
CA GLY A 193 9.86 -2.93 10.18
C GLY A 193 8.86 -1.85 9.83
N MET A 194 8.49 -0.98 10.76
CA MET A 194 7.62 0.16 10.46
C MET A 194 8.30 1.13 9.49
N PRO A 195 7.53 1.79 8.60
CA PRO A 195 8.10 2.84 7.76
C PRO A 195 8.71 3.93 8.66
N PRO A 196 9.80 4.58 8.20
CA PRO A 196 10.28 5.76 8.89
C PRO A 196 9.10 6.70 9.11
N ARG A 197 8.93 7.16 10.36
CA ARG A 197 7.97 8.21 10.65
C ARG A 197 8.35 9.37 9.75
N ALA A 198 7.43 9.84 8.91
CA ALA A 198 7.67 11.08 8.19
C ALA A 198 8.07 12.10 9.26
N GLU A 199 9.35 12.52 9.25
CA GLU A 199 9.76 13.69 10.01
C GLU A 199 8.77 14.77 9.60
N PRO A 200 8.15 15.52 10.53
CA PRO A 200 7.40 16.69 10.13
C PRO A 200 8.37 17.48 9.26
N GLU A 201 8.07 17.60 7.96
CA GLU A 201 8.88 18.46 7.09
C GLU A 201 9.06 19.74 7.89
N ASP A 202 10.33 20.18 8.12
CA ASP A 202 10.63 21.43 8.78
C ASP A 202 9.79 22.49 8.06
N ASN A 203 8.66 22.77 8.65
CA ASN A 203 7.77 23.79 8.12
C ASN A 203 8.50 25.11 8.41
N PRO A 204 9.14 25.74 7.41
CA PRO A 204 9.93 26.96 7.64
C PRO A 204 9.10 28.10 8.19
N PHE A 205 7.80 27.87 8.43
CA PHE A 205 6.85 28.80 9.01
C PHE A 205 6.55 28.54 10.50
N ILE A 206 7.20 27.55 11.17
CA ILE A 206 7.02 27.29 12.61
C ILE A 206 8.19 27.88 13.44
N ASN A 207 9.21 28.46 12.83
CA ASN A 207 10.25 29.18 13.57
C ASN A 207 10.12 30.66 13.27
N GLU A 208 9.44 31.36 14.13
CA GLU A 208 9.96 32.52 14.90
C GLU A 208 8.84 33.00 15.83
N GLY A 209 9.15 32.95 17.13
CA GLY A 209 8.24 33.35 18.17
C GLY A 209 7.88 34.82 18.03
N SER A 210 6.60 35.08 18.02
CA SER A 210 6.08 36.23 18.72
C SER A 210 5.35 35.67 19.93
N GLN A 211 5.97 35.90 21.10
CA GLN A 211 5.23 36.04 22.33
C GLN A 211 4.28 37.21 22.11
N ASP A 212 3.02 36.90 21.86
CA ASP A 212 1.91 37.77 22.12
C ASP A 212 0.77 36.89 22.65
N ASP A 213 0.51 37.18 23.92
CA ASP A 213 -0.51 36.55 24.73
C ASP A 213 -1.90 36.75 24.15
N ASP A 214 -2.77 35.73 24.31
CA ASP A 214 -4.21 35.83 24.25
C ASP A 214 -4.86 36.24 22.90
N ALA A 215 -4.70 35.42 21.86
CA ALA A 215 -5.66 35.42 20.74
C ALA A 215 -6.28 34.01 20.62
N GLU A 216 -7.57 33.93 20.89
CA GLU A 216 -8.37 32.74 20.57
C GLU A 216 -8.13 32.35 19.11
N ASP A 217 -7.59 31.16 18.86
CA ASP A 217 -7.39 30.59 17.52
C ASP A 217 -8.77 30.28 16.92
N ASP A 218 -9.28 31.19 16.11
CA ASP A 218 -10.61 31.09 15.49
C ASP A 218 -10.64 30.27 14.17
N GLY A 219 -9.55 29.56 13.85
CA GLY A 219 -9.44 28.71 12.65
C GLY A 219 -9.43 29.46 11.31
N ARG A 220 -9.67 30.78 11.30
CA ARG A 220 -9.75 31.59 10.06
C ARG A 220 -8.43 31.67 9.31
N ASN A 221 -7.32 31.52 10.03
CA ASN A 221 -5.99 31.62 9.44
C ASN A 221 -5.68 30.42 8.50
N TYR A 222 -6.17 29.23 8.84
CA TYR A 222 -5.97 28.03 8.00
C TYR A 222 -6.78 28.13 6.70
N LYS A 223 -8.01 28.58 6.77
CA LYS A 223 -8.88 28.76 5.58
C LYS A 223 -8.26 29.76 4.59
N GLY A 224 -7.82 30.92 5.06
CA GLY A 224 -7.21 31.90 4.18
C GLY A 224 -5.86 31.46 3.59
N LYS A 225 -5.14 30.54 4.24
CA LYS A 225 -3.93 29.92 3.70
C LYS A 225 -4.25 28.87 2.63
N PHE A 226 -5.29 28.06 2.87
CA PHE A 226 -5.78 27.08 1.91
C PHE A 226 -6.31 27.76 0.64
N ASP A 227 -7.14 28.81 0.78
CA ASP A 227 -7.67 29.57 -0.35
C ASP A 227 -6.55 30.21 -1.19
N ARG A 228 -5.52 30.78 -0.57
CA ARG A 228 -4.34 31.32 -1.30
C ARG A 228 -3.54 30.25 -2.03
N GLN A 229 -3.44 29.05 -1.48
CA GLN A 229 -2.75 27.94 -2.14
C GLN A 229 -3.54 27.43 -3.37
N LEU A 230 -4.87 27.45 -3.30
CA LEU A 230 -5.73 27.11 -4.43
C LEU A 230 -5.66 28.17 -5.54
N GLU A 231 -5.58 29.46 -5.20
CA GLU A 231 -5.43 30.55 -6.18
C GLU A 231 -4.12 30.46 -6.98
N MET A 232 -3.10 29.75 -6.47
CA MET A 232 -1.85 29.48 -7.20
C MET A 232 -2.03 28.44 -8.30
N VAL A 233 -3.13 27.69 -8.30
CA VAL A 233 -3.55 26.78 -9.36
C VAL A 233 -4.56 27.55 -10.21
N GLY A 234 -4.26 27.80 -11.47
CA GLY A 234 -5.16 28.58 -12.35
C GLY A 234 -6.55 27.98 -12.44
N ASP A 235 -7.56 28.82 -12.67
CA ASP A 235 -8.99 28.47 -12.74
C ASP A 235 -9.31 27.38 -13.79
N ASP A 236 -8.48 27.24 -14.81
CA ASP A 236 -8.58 26.24 -15.87
C ASP A 236 -7.80 24.94 -15.57
N GLY A 237 -7.22 24.81 -14.37
CA GLY A 237 -6.35 23.68 -14.00
C GLY A 237 -4.95 23.78 -14.62
N SER A 238 -4.58 24.91 -15.22
CA SER A 238 -3.26 25.12 -15.75
C SER A 238 -2.20 25.23 -14.65
N LYS A 239 -0.93 25.03 -15.03
CA LYS A 239 0.20 25.20 -14.11
C LYS A 239 0.36 26.67 -13.77
N GLY A 240 0.08 27.06 -12.55
CA GLY A 240 0.42 28.38 -12.03
C GLY A 240 1.95 28.58 -11.97
N GLN A 241 2.38 29.75 -11.48
CA GLN A 241 3.81 30.13 -11.43
C GLN A 241 4.71 29.13 -10.65
N ALA A 242 4.15 28.37 -9.70
CA ALA A 242 4.88 27.40 -8.88
C ALA A 242 4.85 25.96 -9.44
N GLY A 243 4.14 25.71 -10.55
CA GLY A 243 3.87 24.37 -11.09
C GLY A 243 2.71 23.67 -10.38
N PHE A 244 2.07 22.72 -11.06
CA PHE A 244 0.80 22.12 -10.64
C PHE A 244 0.90 21.27 -9.35
N ASN A 245 1.95 20.48 -9.21
CA ASN A 245 2.03 19.51 -8.09
C ASN A 245 2.31 20.15 -6.74
N LYS A 246 3.11 21.20 -6.68
CA LYS A 246 3.50 21.85 -5.43
C LYS A 246 2.33 22.57 -4.73
N PRO A 247 1.56 23.45 -5.41
CA PRO A 247 0.41 24.10 -4.79
C PRO A 247 -0.65 23.12 -4.29
N LEU A 248 -0.92 22.04 -5.04
CA LEU A 248 -1.90 21.04 -4.64
C LEU A 248 -1.46 20.22 -3.42
N SER A 249 -0.20 19.86 -3.31
CA SER A 249 0.32 19.15 -2.14
C SER A 249 0.30 20.04 -0.89
N GLU A 250 0.63 21.32 -1.03
CA GLU A 250 0.55 22.29 0.06
C GLU A 250 -0.90 22.56 0.50
N ALA A 251 -1.83 22.67 -0.45
CA ALA A 251 -3.26 22.80 -0.17
C ALA A 251 -3.79 21.57 0.58
N ALA A 252 -3.41 20.36 0.14
CA ALA A 252 -3.80 19.12 0.81
C ALA A 252 -3.25 19.03 2.25
N ALA A 253 -1.99 19.42 2.47
CA ALA A 253 -1.40 19.46 3.81
C ALA A 253 -2.12 20.45 4.73
N THR A 254 -2.49 21.62 4.21
CA THR A 254 -3.25 22.63 4.95
C THR A 254 -4.65 22.12 5.29
N TYR A 255 -5.31 21.40 4.36
CA TYR A 255 -6.63 20.81 4.58
C TYR A 255 -6.61 19.73 5.66
N VAL A 256 -5.60 18.87 5.66
CA VAL A 256 -5.42 17.86 6.74
C VAL A 256 -5.26 18.54 8.10
N GLY A 257 -4.45 19.59 8.19
CA GLY A 257 -4.27 20.38 9.42
C GLY A 257 -5.57 21.02 9.96
N LEU A 258 -6.53 21.34 9.07
CA LEU A 258 -7.85 21.85 9.48
C LEU A 258 -8.71 20.81 10.22
N PHE A 259 -8.52 19.51 9.91
CA PHE A 259 -9.31 18.42 10.53
C PHE A 259 -8.66 17.85 11.79
N GLU A 260 -7.34 17.95 11.95
CA GLU A 260 -6.66 17.47 13.14
C GLU A 260 -6.95 18.32 14.38
N ASN A 261 -7.36 19.57 14.21
CA ASN A 261 -7.68 20.50 15.29
C ASN A 261 -9.17 20.62 15.64
N PHE A 262 -10.05 19.83 14.98
CA PHE A 262 -11.45 19.75 15.38
C PHE A 262 -11.65 18.57 16.34
N PRO A 263 -12.16 18.79 17.57
CA PRO A 263 -12.55 17.69 18.44
C PRO A 263 -13.65 16.90 17.73
N PHE A 264 -13.43 15.60 17.56
CA PHE A 264 -14.43 14.65 17.11
C PHE A 264 -15.51 14.49 18.19
N ASP A 265 -16.39 15.47 18.31
CA ASP A 265 -17.63 15.38 19.05
C ASP A 265 -18.74 15.99 18.20
N LEU A 266 -19.10 15.32 17.13
CA LEU A 266 -20.40 15.54 16.44
C LEU A 266 -20.65 14.39 15.43
N VAL A 267 -21.32 13.42 15.92
CA VAL A 267 -22.35 12.46 15.51
C VAL A 267 -22.09 11.08 16.05
#